data_d335a530a3043ac78be2e871bd2181fc
#
_entry.id   d335a530a3043ac78be2e871bd2181fc
#
_cell.length_a   1.000
_cell.length_b   1.000
_cell.length_c   1.000
_cell.angle_alpha   90.00
_cell.angle_beta   90.00
_cell.angle_gamma   90.00
#
_symmetry.space_group_name_H-M   'P 1'
#
loop_
_entity.id
_entity.type
_entity.pdbx_description
1 polymer ?
#
loop_
_entity_poly.entity_id
_entity_poly.type
_entity_poly.pdbx_seq_one_letter_code
_entity_poly.pdbx_strand_id
1 'polypeptide(L)'
;MSYSDLQKALSLAPECKFYTTAGGKPESDIAKSEQMLDIKFSKQCLEFYRKCGYLSFLGNEIFGINPDNLEILSGNSVAFALNDRDAYNLPSKWIPIYDFDDGNMAYLDYSSLNNDNEPPVISAFFDGEEYVVSEQIAEDLGSFILRLVEEQLPSQPKKHKFGLFGSLK
;
A
#
# COMPACT_ATOMS: atom_id res chain seq x y z
N MET A 1 15.10 -4.30 9.57
CA MET A 1 15.30 -3.16 8.69
C MET A 1 13.97 -2.61 8.30
N SER A 2 13.33 -3.31 7.45
CA SER A 2 12.11 -2.81 6.86
C SER A 2 10.97 -2.63 7.86
N TYR A 3 10.91 -3.48 8.88
CA TYR A 3 9.89 -3.29 9.91
C TYR A 3 10.13 -1.98 10.68
N SER A 4 11.40 -1.63 10.88
CA SER A 4 11.72 -0.35 11.52
C SER A 4 11.35 0.82 10.62
N ASP A 5 11.39 0.63 9.30
CA ASP A 5 10.95 1.67 8.37
C ASP A 5 9.46 1.92 8.52
N LEU A 6 8.67 0.85 8.68
CA LEU A 6 7.24 1.03 8.91
C LEU A 6 7.00 1.79 10.21
N GLN A 7 7.67 1.40 11.28
CA GLN A 7 7.51 2.08 12.55
C GLN A 7 7.89 3.55 12.45
N LYS A 8 8.98 3.85 11.76
CA LYS A 8 9.42 5.22 11.56
C LYS A 8 8.39 5.99 10.72
N ALA A 9 7.90 5.39 9.65
CA ALA A 9 6.89 6.02 8.80
C ALA A 9 5.65 6.38 9.59
N LEU A 10 5.15 5.44 10.40
CA LEU A 10 3.94 5.68 11.16
C LEU A 10 4.14 6.71 12.26
N SER A 11 5.35 6.83 12.80
CA SER A 11 5.64 7.84 13.81
C SER A 11 5.76 9.23 13.20
N LEU A 12 6.18 9.32 11.94
CA LEU A 12 6.36 10.61 11.27
C LEU A 12 5.11 11.08 10.54
N ALA A 13 4.25 10.18 10.11
CA ALA A 13 3.08 10.52 9.31
C ALA A 13 2.20 11.60 9.95
N PRO A 14 1.98 11.61 11.28
CA PRO A 14 1.15 12.67 11.89
C PRO A 14 1.70 14.07 11.70
N GLU A 15 2.97 14.24 11.35
CA GLU A 15 3.55 15.54 11.07
C GLU A 15 3.20 16.03 9.67
N CYS A 16 2.68 15.19 8.81
CA CYS A 16 2.27 15.59 7.47
C CYS A 16 0.94 16.33 7.53
N LYS A 17 0.75 17.28 6.61
CA LYS A 17 -0.50 18.01 6.53
C LYS A 17 -1.64 17.09 6.13
N PHE A 18 -2.81 17.37 6.71
CA PHE A 18 -4.04 16.61 6.39
C PHE A 18 -3.93 15.14 6.72
N TYR A 19 -3.15 14.83 7.75
CA TYR A 19 -2.99 13.45 8.20
C TYR A 19 -4.32 12.90 8.71
N THR A 20 -4.67 11.71 8.25
CA THR A 20 -5.89 11.02 8.65
C THR A 20 -5.66 9.51 8.62
N THR A 21 -6.22 8.81 9.58
CA THR A 21 -6.24 7.34 9.57
C THR A 21 -7.66 6.85 9.86
N ALA A 22 -7.90 5.57 9.64
CA ALA A 22 -9.17 4.96 10.03
C ALA A 22 -9.18 4.53 11.49
N GLY A 23 -8.03 4.62 12.17
CA GLY A 23 -7.95 4.34 13.59
C GLY A 23 -7.72 2.88 13.95
N GLY A 24 -7.26 2.08 13.04
CA GLY A 24 -6.98 0.67 13.32
C GLY A 24 -8.21 -0.22 13.12
N LYS A 25 -7.96 -1.44 12.72
CA LYS A 25 -9.03 -2.40 12.44
C LYS A 25 -9.01 -3.52 13.46
N PRO A 26 -10.20 -4.02 13.86
CA PRO A 26 -10.26 -5.15 14.77
C PRO A 26 -9.76 -6.43 14.11
N GLU A 27 -9.36 -7.39 14.95
CA GLU A 27 -8.83 -8.65 14.43
C GLU A 27 -9.86 -9.39 13.58
N SER A 28 -11.15 -9.22 13.86
CA SER A 28 -12.20 -9.86 13.07
C SER A 28 -12.21 -9.34 11.63
N ASP A 29 -11.97 -8.04 11.43
CA ASP A 29 -11.90 -7.47 10.09
C ASP A 29 -10.66 -7.96 9.36
N ILE A 30 -9.55 -8.07 10.07
CA ILE A 30 -8.30 -8.56 9.49
C ILE A 30 -8.47 -10.01 9.05
N ALA A 31 -9.00 -10.86 9.93
CA ALA A 31 -9.21 -12.26 9.61
C ALA A 31 -10.19 -12.44 8.45
N LYS A 32 -11.25 -11.64 8.41
CA LYS A 32 -12.22 -11.70 7.32
C LYS A 32 -11.58 -11.30 6.00
N SER A 33 -10.75 -10.25 6.04
CA SER A 33 -10.05 -9.80 4.84
C SER A 33 -9.10 -10.87 4.31
N GLU A 34 -8.34 -11.50 5.19
CA GLU A 34 -7.44 -12.60 4.79
C GLU A 34 -8.21 -13.73 4.14
N GLN A 35 -9.36 -14.08 4.71
CA GLN A 35 -10.17 -15.15 4.16
C GLN A 35 -10.71 -14.78 2.78
N MET A 36 -11.22 -13.57 2.63
CA MET A 36 -11.81 -13.11 1.38
C MET A 36 -10.75 -13.02 0.28
N LEU A 37 -9.55 -12.57 0.62
CA LEU A 37 -8.47 -12.41 -0.34
C LEU A 37 -7.70 -13.70 -0.58
N ASP A 38 -7.85 -14.68 0.31
CA ASP A 38 -7.06 -15.92 0.31
C ASP A 38 -5.56 -15.60 0.37
N ILE A 39 -5.20 -14.67 1.24
CA ILE A 39 -3.82 -14.24 1.47
C ILE A 39 -3.64 -14.06 2.97
N LYS A 40 -2.53 -14.56 3.49
CA LYS A 40 -2.14 -14.29 4.86
C LYS A 40 -1.30 -13.03 4.88
N PHE A 41 -1.75 -12.04 5.64
CA PHE A 41 -1.05 -10.76 5.70
C PHE A 41 0.31 -10.91 6.38
N SER A 42 1.27 -10.20 5.84
CA SER A 42 2.62 -10.16 6.40
C SER A 42 2.63 -9.35 7.69
N LYS A 43 3.76 -9.42 8.40
CA LYS A 43 3.92 -8.72 9.67
C LYS A 43 3.68 -7.22 9.53
N GLN A 44 4.21 -6.61 8.48
CA GLN A 44 4.05 -5.17 8.28
C GLN A 44 2.61 -4.80 7.94
N CYS A 45 1.95 -5.60 7.13
CA CYS A 45 0.56 -5.34 6.81
C CYS A 45 -0.32 -5.45 8.05
N LEU A 46 -0.09 -6.47 8.87
CA LEU A 46 -0.84 -6.61 10.12
C LEU A 46 -0.65 -5.41 11.02
N GLU A 47 0.59 -4.94 11.15
CA GLU A 47 0.88 -3.77 11.97
C GLU A 47 0.17 -2.54 11.43
N PHE A 48 0.22 -2.35 10.11
CA PHE A 48 -0.43 -1.21 9.47
C PHE A 48 -1.94 -1.24 9.70
N TYR A 49 -2.56 -2.39 9.48
CA TYR A 49 -4.02 -2.48 9.65
C TYR A 49 -4.43 -2.33 11.11
N ARG A 50 -3.63 -2.87 12.04
CA ARG A 50 -3.95 -2.76 13.46
C ARG A 50 -3.81 -1.34 13.99
N LYS A 51 -2.87 -0.57 13.44
CA LYS A 51 -2.63 0.78 13.93
C LYS A 51 -3.38 1.85 13.16
N CYS A 52 -3.45 1.72 11.86
CA CYS A 52 -4.01 2.76 11.00
C CYS A 52 -5.27 2.34 10.29
N GLY A 53 -5.33 1.12 9.82
CA GLY A 53 -6.45 0.65 9.01
C GLY A 53 -6.57 1.29 7.64
N TYR A 54 -6.00 2.46 7.49
CA TYR A 54 -6.02 3.31 6.31
C TYR A 54 -5.23 4.57 6.66
N LEU A 55 -4.54 5.16 5.70
CA LEU A 55 -3.71 6.32 5.98
C LEU A 55 -3.76 7.29 4.80
N SER A 56 -3.97 8.58 5.10
CA SER A 56 -3.86 9.58 4.05
C SER A 56 -3.19 10.84 4.59
N PHE A 57 -2.52 11.55 3.69
CA PHE A 57 -1.87 12.82 3.99
C PHE A 57 -1.51 13.51 2.68
N LEU A 58 -1.82 14.80 2.57
CA LEU A 58 -1.45 15.63 1.43
C LEU A 58 -1.72 14.98 0.07
N GLY A 59 -2.91 14.38 -0.07
CA GLY A 59 -3.28 13.77 -1.33
C GLY A 59 -2.74 12.37 -1.56
N ASN A 60 -1.89 11.87 -0.67
CA ASN A 60 -1.46 10.48 -0.70
C ASN A 60 -2.44 9.63 0.08
N GLU A 61 -2.79 8.48 -0.47
CA GLU A 61 -3.76 7.60 0.15
C GLU A 61 -3.23 6.17 0.12
N ILE A 62 -2.93 5.63 1.30
CA ILE A 62 -2.53 4.22 1.44
C ILE A 62 -3.78 3.45 1.79
N PHE A 63 -4.18 2.55 0.91
CA PHE A 63 -5.43 1.81 1.07
C PHE A 63 -5.40 0.93 2.30
N GLY A 64 -6.52 0.90 2.99
CA GLY A 64 -6.73 0.01 4.11
C GLY A 64 -7.66 -1.13 3.75
N ILE A 65 -8.32 -1.70 4.75
CA ILE A 65 -9.25 -2.79 4.55
C ILE A 65 -10.62 -2.40 5.12
N ASN A 66 -11.66 -2.82 4.40
CA ASN A 66 -13.04 -2.66 4.85
C ASN A 66 -13.85 -3.82 4.28
N PRO A 67 -13.74 -5.02 4.89
CA PRO A 67 -14.34 -6.22 4.31
C PRO A 67 -15.85 -6.26 4.36
N ASP A 68 -16.46 -5.39 5.18
CA ASP A 68 -17.92 -5.36 5.30
C ASP A 68 -18.59 -4.44 4.31
N ASN A 69 -17.81 -3.68 3.54
CA ASN A 69 -18.36 -2.71 2.61
C ASN A 69 -17.66 -2.79 1.25
N LEU A 70 -17.97 -3.85 0.52
CA LEU A 70 -17.30 -4.13 -0.75
C LEU A 70 -17.77 -3.24 -1.90
N GLU A 71 -18.78 -2.42 -1.66
CA GLU A 71 -19.27 -1.48 -2.66
C GLU A 71 -18.39 -0.25 -2.77
N ILE A 72 -17.59 0.01 -1.75
CA ILE A 72 -16.69 1.15 -1.75
C ILE A 72 -15.31 0.67 -2.13
N LEU A 73 -14.87 1.02 -3.33
CA LEU A 73 -13.54 0.64 -3.81
C LEU A 73 -12.47 1.59 -3.28
N SER A 74 -12.79 2.88 -3.23
CA SER A 74 -11.80 3.90 -2.87
C SER A 74 -11.22 3.62 -1.48
N GLY A 75 -9.90 3.49 -1.42
CA GLY A 75 -9.21 3.26 -0.17
C GLY A 75 -9.42 1.88 0.44
N ASN A 76 -10.04 0.96 -0.28
CA ASN A 76 -10.40 -0.36 0.25
C ASN A 76 -9.74 -1.46 -0.58
N SER A 77 -8.59 -1.94 -0.10
CA SER A 77 -7.83 -2.96 -0.82
C SER A 77 -8.63 -4.24 -1.07
N VAL A 78 -9.49 -4.62 -0.12
CA VAL A 78 -10.26 -5.85 -0.26
C VAL A 78 -11.25 -5.75 -1.41
N ALA A 79 -12.05 -4.68 -1.40
CA ALA A 79 -13.04 -4.49 -2.45
C ALA A 79 -12.39 -4.32 -3.81
N PHE A 80 -11.30 -3.54 -3.85
CA PHE A 80 -10.59 -3.27 -5.09
C PHE A 80 -10.01 -4.56 -5.67
N ALA A 81 -9.35 -5.36 -4.83
CA ALA A 81 -8.75 -6.61 -5.29
C ALA A 81 -9.80 -7.58 -5.82
N LEU A 82 -10.90 -7.75 -5.09
CA LEU A 82 -11.95 -8.67 -5.51
C LEU A 82 -12.60 -8.22 -6.81
N ASN A 83 -12.87 -6.93 -6.93
CA ASN A 83 -13.45 -6.38 -8.13
C ASN A 83 -12.54 -6.62 -9.34
N ASP A 84 -11.27 -6.32 -9.19
CA ASP A 84 -10.34 -6.41 -10.31
C ASP A 84 -9.96 -7.85 -10.65
N ARG A 85 -10.01 -8.75 -9.67
CA ARG A 85 -9.85 -10.18 -9.97
C ARG A 85 -10.98 -10.67 -10.86
N ASP A 86 -12.19 -10.24 -10.56
CA ASP A 86 -13.35 -10.65 -11.32
C ASP A 86 -13.41 -10.00 -12.69
N ALA A 87 -13.15 -8.71 -12.76
CA ALA A 87 -13.34 -7.95 -13.98
C ALA A 87 -12.15 -8.00 -14.92
N TYR A 88 -10.94 -8.10 -14.39
CA TYR A 88 -9.72 -7.90 -15.17
C TYR A 88 -8.65 -8.97 -14.92
N ASN A 89 -8.98 -10.01 -14.19
CA ASN A 89 -8.03 -11.08 -13.89
C ASN A 89 -6.78 -10.59 -13.15
N LEU A 90 -6.98 -9.68 -12.21
CA LEU A 90 -5.87 -9.24 -11.35
C LEU A 90 -5.23 -10.47 -10.71
N PRO A 91 -3.89 -10.60 -10.73
CA PRO A 91 -3.25 -11.75 -10.08
C PRO A 91 -3.70 -11.90 -8.63
N SER A 92 -4.03 -13.13 -8.25
CA SER A 92 -4.64 -13.40 -6.95
C SER A 92 -3.72 -13.11 -5.77
N LYS A 93 -2.41 -12.98 -6.02
CA LYS A 93 -1.45 -12.68 -4.96
C LYS A 93 -1.08 -11.21 -4.89
N TRP A 94 -1.77 -10.36 -5.64
CA TRP A 94 -1.52 -8.91 -5.61
C TRP A 94 -2.62 -8.22 -4.80
N ILE A 95 -2.20 -7.29 -3.94
CA ILE A 95 -3.12 -6.45 -3.17
C ILE A 95 -2.87 -5.00 -3.53
N PRO A 96 -3.87 -4.28 -4.07
CA PRO A 96 -3.70 -2.86 -4.41
C PRO A 96 -3.60 -2.03 -3.13
N ILE A 97 -2.66 -1.08 -3.11
CA ILE A 97 -2.44 -0.25 -1.92
C ILE A 97 -2.36 1.25 -2.21
N TYR A 98 -2.22 1.65 -3.49
CA TYR A 98 -2.02 3.07 -3.79
C TYR A 98 -2.28 3.31 -5.28
N ASP A 99 -2.92 4.43 -5.58
CA ASP A 99 -3.22 4.83 -6.95
C ASP A 99 -2.36 6.04 -7.31
N PHE A 100 -1.59 5.94 -8.38
CA PHE A 100 -0.73 7.05 -8.83
C PHE A 100 -1.50 8.06 -9.69
N ASP A 101 -2.78 7.79 -9.98
CA ASP A 101 -3.63 8.66 -10.81
C ASP A 101 -3.10 8.86 -12.23
N ASP A 102 -2.28 7.94 -12.70
CA ASP A 102 -1.74 7.99 -14.07
C ASP A 102 -1.94 6.67 -14.81
N GLY A 103 -2.81 5.82 -14.30
CA GLY A 103 -3.05 4.51 -14.86
C GLY A 103 -2.27 3.40 -14.18
N ASN A 104 -1.20 3.75 -13.45
CA ASN A 104 -0.46 2.78 -12.65
C ASN A 104 -1.00 2.77 -11.23
N MET A 105 -0.92 1.60 -10.60
CA MET A 105 -1.22 1.46 -9.18
C MET A 105 -0.08 0.70 -8.52
N ALA A 106 0.04 0.87 -7.22
CA ALA A 106 0.98 0.10 -6.44
C ALA A 106 0.27 -1.12 -5.84
N TYR A 107 0.94 -2.25 -5.90
CA TYR A 107 0.44 -3.52 -5.37
C TYR A 107 1.49 -4.16 -4.48
N LEU A 108 1.02 -4.82 -3.43
CA LEU A 108 1.86 -5.75 -2.68
C LEU A 108 1.84 -7.08 -3.43
N ASP A 109 3.02 -7.59 -3.76
CA ASP A 109 3.12 -8.83 -4.52
C ASP A 109 3.47 -9.99 -3.59
N TYR A 110 2.45 -10.72 -3.15
CA TYR A 110 2.63 -11.84 -2.23
C TYR A 110 3.17 -13.09 -2.91
N SER A 111 3.39 -13.06 -4.22
CA SER A 111 3.99 -14.21 -4.91
C SER A 111 5.52 -14.17 -4.86
N SER A 112 6.12 -13.07 -4.38
CA SER A 112 7.57 -12.87 -4.42
C SER A 112 8.09 -12.29 -3.10
N LEU A 113 7.83 -12.97 -2.00
CA LEU A 113 8.24 -12.47 -0.68
C LEU A 113 9.74 -12.29 -0.60
N ASN A 114 10.17 -11.22 0.07
CA ASN A 114 11.59 -10.95 0.28
C ASN A 114 12.14 -11.77 1.45
N ASN A 115 13.40 -11.53 1.83
CA ASN A 115 14.05 -12.31 2.88
C ASN A 115 13.39 -12.14 4.25
N ASP A 116 12.63 -11.07 4.45
CA ASP A 116 11.90 -10.82 5.70
C ASP A 116 10.48 -11.31 5.63
N ASN A 117 10.13 -12.09 4.59
CA ASN A 117 8.78 -12.59 4.33
C ASN A 117 7.77 -11.47 4.14
N GLU A 118 8.22 -10.35 3.55
CA GLU A 118 7.35 -9.25 3.20
C GLU A 118 7.18 -9.17 1.69
N PRO A 119 5.99 -8.85 1.21
CA PRO A 119 5.79 -8.66 -0.22
C PRO A 119 6.42 -7.36 -0.69
N PRO A 120 7.12 -7.38 -1.82
CA PRO A 120 7.60 -6.14 -2.41
C PRO A 120 6.43 -5.32 -2.92
N VAL A 121 6.67 -4.03 -3.11
CA VAL A 121 5.70 -3.13 -3.73
C VAL A 121 6.08 -2.97 -5.19
N ILE A 122 5.15 -3.28 -6.07
CA ILE A 122 5.34 -3.14 -7.51
C ILE A 122 4.36 -2.12 -8.05
N SER A 123 4.73 -1.44 -9.13
CA SER A 123 3.78 -0.65 -9.88
C SER A 123 3.37 -1.44 -11.12
N ALA A 124 2.10 -1.38 -11.47
CA ALA A 124 1.57 -2.12 -12.60
C ALA A 124 0.33 -1.42 -13.14
N PHE A 125 -0.03 -1.77 -14.36
CA PHE A 125 -1.23 -1.23 -15.01
C PHE A 125 -1.88 -2.31 -15.85
N PHE A 126 -3.16 -2.12 -16.14
CA PHE A 126 -3.89 -3.02 -17.02
C PHE A 126 -3.81 -2.46 -18.44
N ASP A 127 -3.33 -3.26 -19.39
CA ASP A 127 -3.11 -2.76 -20.76
C ASP A 127 -4.33 -2.96 -21.68
N GLY A 128 -5.43 -3.44 -21.12
CA GLY A 128 -6.62 -3.76 -21.86
C GLY A 128 -6.81 -5.25 -22.04
N GLU A 129 -5.77 -6.04 -21.79
CA GLU A 129 -5.84 -7.49 -21.87
C GLU A 129 -5.29 -8.16 -20.60
N GLU A 130 -4.21 -7.62 -20.05
CA GLU A 130 -3.59 -8.22 -18.87
C GLU A 130 -2.87 -7.14 -18.06
N TYR A 131 -2.50 -7.49 -16.85
CA TYR A 131 -1.70 -6.60 -16.01
C TYR A 131 -0.23 -6.69 -16.39
N VAL A 132 0.39 -5.53 -16.52
CA VAL A 132 1.79 -5.39 -16.89
C VAL A 132 2.53 -4.71 -15.75
N VAL A 133 3.57 -5.37 -15.23
CA VAL A 133 4.41 -4.78 -14.18
C VAL A 133 5.32 -3.74 -14.79
N SER A 134 5.29 -2.52 -14.26
CA SER A 134 6.20 -1.46 -14.69
C SER A 134 7.55 -1.63 -14.01
N GLU A 135 7.55 -1.75 -12.68
CA GLU A 135 8.79 -1.93 -11.93
C GLU A 135 8.48 -2.26 -10.47
N GLN A 136 9.50 -2.74 -9.77
CA GLN A 136 9.43 -2.85 -8.32
C GLN A 136 9.85 -1.51 -7.74
N ILE A 137 9.00 -0.92 -6.89
CA ILE A 137 9.23 0.43 -6.40
C ILE A 137 9.66 0.48 -4.94
N ALA A 138 9.49 -0.61 -4.19
CA ALA A 138 9.97 -0.68 -2.82
C ALA A 138 10.13 -2.14 -2.40
N GLU A 139 10.97 -2.37 -1.39
CA GLU A 139 11.18 -3.73 -0.90
C GLU A 139 10.01 -4.26 -0.11
N ASP A 140 9.23 -3.36 0.48
CA ASP A 140 8.08 -3.74 1.32
C ASP A 140 7.23 -2.51 1.61
N LEU A 141 6.13 -2.74 2.32
CA LEU A 141 5.17 -1.69 2.65
C LEU A 141 5.79 -0.56 3.46
N GLY A 142 6.60 -0.91 4.46
CA GLY A 142 7.21 0.09 5.33
C GLY A 142 8.11 1.04 4.58
N SER A 143 8.97 0.51 3.71
CA SER A 143 9.85 1.34 2.91
C SER A 143 9.07 2.25 1.97
N PHE A 144 7.98 1.73 1.41
CA PHE A 144 7.14 2.51 0.50
C PHE A 144 6.49 3.69 1.24
N ILE A 145 5.85 3.40 2.37
CA ILE A 145 5.18 4.45 3.13
C ILE A 145 6.18 5.48 3.64
N LEU A 146 7.34 5.01 4.13
CA LEU A 146 8.35 5.92 4.65
C LEU A 146 8.81 6.91 3.59
N ARG A 147 9.02 6.43 2.37
CA ARG A 147 9.42 7.33 1.28
C ARG A 147 8.37 8.39 1.01
N LEU A 148 7.10 7.99 0.96
CA LEU A 148 6.02 8.95 0.72
C LEU A 148 5.93 9.98 1.85
N VAL A 149 6.07 9.52 3.10
CA VAL A 149 5.98 10.42 4.25
C VAL A 149 7.14 11.39 4.24
N GLU A 150 8.37 10.90 4.03
CA GLU A 150 9.53 11.78 4.06
C GLU A 150 9.51 12.82 2.95
N GLU A 151 8.92 12.49 1.82
CA GLU A 151 8.82 13.46 0.73
C GLU A 151 7.86 14.59 1.05
N GLN A 152 6.94 14.38 1.97
CA GLN A 152 5.95 15.39 2.33
C GLN A 152 6.36 16.24 3.53
N LEU A 153 7.44 15.90 4.21
CA LEU A 153 7.87 16.64 5.38
C LEU A 153 8.76 17.81 4.98
N PRO A 154 8.31 19.04 5.18
CA PRO A 154 9.06 20.21 4.71
C PRO A 154 10.38 20.41 5.43
N SER A 155 10.50 19.90 6.65
CA SER A 155 11.72 20.07 7.44
C SER A 155 12.82 19.10 7.05
N GLN A 156 12.53 18.12 6.23
CA GLN A 156 13.55 17.14 5.86
C GLN A 156 14.45 17.70 4.77
N PRO A 157 15.78 17.55 4.91
CA PRO A 157 16.67 17.94 3.83
C PRO A 157 16.38 17.10 2.61
N LYS A 158 16.42 17.75 1.46
CA LYS A 158 16.17 17.03 0.23
C LYS A 158 17.34 16.13 -0.07
N LYS A 159 17.11 14.86 0.01
CA LYS A 159 18.10 13.88 -0.39
C LYS A 159 18.09 13.74 -1.88
N HIS A 160 18.73 12.74 -2.35
CA HIS A 160 18.68 12.44 -3.74
C HIS A 160 17.29 12.11 -4.16
N LYS A 161 16.95 12.58 -5.30
CA LYS A 161 15.70 12.21 -5.89
C LYS A 161 15.78 10.84 -6.49
N PHE A 162 14.78 10.07 -6.26
CA PHE A 162 14.66 8.81 -6.95
C PHE A 162 14.01 9.08 -8.28
N GLY A 163 14.47 8.44 -9.31
CA GLY A 163 13.89 8.60 -10.61
C GLY A 163 12.40 8.36 -10.62
N LEU A 164 11.97 7.44 -9.79
CA LEU A 164 10.58 7.09 -9.78
C LEU A 164 9.71 8.21 -9.26
N PHE A 165 10.10 8.82 -8.17
CA PHE A 165 9.27 9.83 -7.58
C PHE A 165 9.73 11.24 -7.88
N GLY A 166 10.90 11.38 -8.14
CA GLY A 166 11.26 12.61 -8.34
C GLY A 166 12.02 12.83 -9.42
N SER A 167 11.92 13.09 -9.82
CA SER A 167 12.74 13.32 -10.63
C SER A 167 13.79 14.29 -10.39
N LEU A 168 14.15 14.47 -10.41
CA LEU A 168 14.82 15.12 -10.26
C LEU A 168 15.31 16.07 -10.35
N LYS A 169 15.51 16.57 -10.50
CA LYS A 169 15.98 17.37 -10.58
C LYS A 169 16.04 18.04 -10.58
#